data_3d175b9ea50c386b42b26ca3dba6a5ed
#
_entry.id   3d175b9ea50c386b42b26ca3dba6a5ed
#
_cell.length_a   1.000
_cell.length_b   1.000
_cell.length_c   1.000
_cell.angle_alpha   90.00
_cell.angle_beta   90.00
_cell.angle_gamma   90.00
#
_symmetry.space_group_name_H-M   'P 1'
#
loop_
_entity.id
_entity.type
_entity.pdbx_description
1 polymer ?
#
loop_
_entity_poly.entity_id
_entity_poly.type
_entity_poly.pdbx_seq_one_letter_code
_entity_poly.pdbx_strand_id
1 'polypeptide(L)'
;MSILVSAAVRLSAFTLPEVQRITSHDTLELGQLGERKQAIFCVIPDSNDTSLNFLVGMLYTQAFQELYYRADKVHGGRLPVPVRLLFDEFANVALPDGYERLQATMRSRNLMATIILQNISQLKALFKDSWEGIIGNADAFLYLGGNEQSTHKYVSELLGKETIQVQSVSQSKGRSGSYSKSTQLIGRELMTPDEVRMLDNRLAILLVRGEKPVIDEKYELMRHPNIHETEYGGAAPYVHHAACIYAVDDLPFTFETLNEIEVLELEESL
;
A
#
# COMPACT_ATOMS: atom_id res chain seq x y z
N MET A 1 -27.78 19.23 -22.45
CA MET A 1 -26.37 19.41 -22.93
C MET A 1 -25.32 19.10 -21.89
N SER A 2 -25.50 19.39 -20.58
CA SER A 2 -24.47 19.17 -19.55
C SER A 2 -24.19 17.70 -19.21
N ILE A 3 -25.17 16.81 -19.22
CA ILE A 3 -25.00 15.38 -18.84
C ILE A 3 -24.18 14.64 -19.90
N LEU A 4 -24.51 14.82 -21.18
CA LEU A 4 -23.78 14.19 -22.28
C LEU A 4 -22.32 14.65 -22.35
N VAL A 5 -22.07 15.95 -22.17
CA VAL A 5 -20.71 16.50 -22.11
C VAL A 5 -19.95 15.94 -20.91
N SER A 6 -20.59 15.86 -19.74
CA SER A 6 -19.96 15.30 -18.55
C SER A 6 -19.63 13.81 -18.71
N ALA A 7 -20.51 13.05 -19.33
CA ALA A 7 -20.26 11.63 -19.65
C ALA A 7 -19.14 11.49 -20.69
N ALA A 8 -19.15 12.25 -21.77
CA ALA A 8 -18.13 12.23 -22.81
C ALA A 8 -16.74 12.54 -22.24
N VAL A 9 -16.63 13.55 -21.39
CA VAL A 9 -15.35 13.91 -20.73
C VAL A 9 -14.86 12.77 -19.85
N ARG A 10 -15.72 12.13 -19.08
CA ARG A 10 -15.32 11.01 -18.20
C ARG A 10 -14.94 9.75 -18.98
N LEU A 11 -15.56 9.54 -20.13
CA LEU A 11 -15.30 8.37 -20.98
C LEU A 11 -14.20 8.62 -22.02
N SER A 12 -13.69 9.86 -22.14
CA SER A 12 -12.67 10.21 -23.14
C SER A 12 -11.39 9.35 -23.03
N ALA A 13 -11.03 8.92 -21.83
CA ALA A 13 -9.87 8.05 -21.65
C ALA A 13 -10.02 6.69 -22.35
N PHE A 14 -11.26 6.18 -22.52
CA PHE A 14 -11.54 4.94 -23.24
C PHE A 14 -11.46 5.08 -24.77
N THR A 15 -11.25 6.29 -25.29
CA THR A 15 -10.98 6.51 -26.72
C THR A 15 -9.50 6.33 -27.08
N LEU A 16 -8.62 6.20 -26.07
CA LEU A 16 -7.20 5.92 -26.28
C LEU A 16 -7.02 4.46 -26.76
N PRO A 17 -6.30 4.21 -27.87
CA PRO A 17 -6.12 2.87 -28.40
C PRO A 17 -5.53 1.88 -27.39
N GLU A 18 -4.60 2.36 -26.53
CA GLU A 18 -3.96 1.55 -25.50
C GLU A 18 -4.97 1.09 -24.43
N VAL A 19 -5.88 2.00 -24.03
CA VAL A 19 -6.93 1.71 -23.06
C VAL A 19 -7.93 0.73 -23.64
N GLN A 20 -8.37 0.96 -24.89
CA GLN A 20 -9.26 0.04 -25.60
C GLN A 20 -8.69 -1.36 -25.67
N ARG A 21 -7.40 -1.48 -26.03
CA ARG A 21 -6.72 -2.78 -26.09
C ARG A 21 -6.67 -3.49 -24.74
N ILE A 22 -6.36 -2.79 -23.66
CA ILE A 22 -6.29 -3.38 -22.32
C ILE A 22 -7.68 -3.80 -21.81
N THR A 23 -8.72 -3.05 -22.16
CA THR A 23 -10.08 -3.27 -21.64
C THR A 23 -10.97 -4.12 -22.56
N SER A 24 -10.49 -4.50 -23.74
CA SER A 24 -11.30 -5.24 -24.73
C SER A 24 -11.61 -6.69 -24.35
N HIS A 25 -10.74 -7.33 -23.57
CA HIS A 25 -10.85 -8.72 -23.18
C HIS A 25 -10.50 -8.90 -21.70
N ASP A 26 -11.18 -9.82 -21.03
CA ASP A 26 -10.80 -10.24 -19.67
C ASP A 26 -9.70 -11.30 -19.74
N THR A 27 -8.47 -10.87 -19.49
CA THR A 27 -7.30 -11.75 -19.38
C THR A 27 -6.83 -11.93 -17.95
N LEU A 28 -7.38 -11.17 -16.99
CA LEU A 28 -6.97 -11.20 -15.60
C LEU A 28 -7.64 -12.32 -14.81
N GLU A 29 -8.83 -12.74 -15.24
CA GLU A 29 -9.62 -13.76 -14.55
C GLU A 29 -9.73 -13.50 -13.05
N LEU A 30 -10.10 -12.27 -12.65
CA LEU A 30 -10.18 -11.85 -11.25
C LEU A 30 -11.01 -12.81 -10.38
N GLY A 31 -11.98 -13.48 -10.98
CA GLY A 31 -12.76 -14.53 -10.36
C GLY A 31 -11.97 -15.77 -9.94
N GLN A 32 -10.74 -15.95 -10.40
CA GLN A 32 -9.85 -17.05 -9.98
C GLN A 32 -8.96 -16.67 -8.80
N LEU A 33 -8.92 -15.38 -8.41
CA LEU A 33 -8.22 -14.93 -7.23
C LEU A 33 -8.82 -15.57 -5.98
N GLY A 34 -7.98 -16.23 -5.19
CA GLY A 34 -8.42 -16.92 -3.99
C GLY A 34 -9.00 -18.33 -4.23
N GLU A 35 -9.20 -18.76 -5.50
CA GLU A 35 -9.60 -20.11 -5.88
C GLU A 35 -8.38 -20.99 -6.18
N ARG A 36 -7.42 -20.45 -6.88
CA ARG A 36 -6.17 -21.12 -7.23
C ARG A 36 -4.95 -20.25 -6.95
N LYS A 37 -3.77 -20.86 -6.91
CA LYS A 37 -2.51 -20.11 -6.80
C LYS A 37 -2.23 -19.38 -8.11
N GLN A 38 -2.21 -18.05 -8.06
CA GLN A 38 -1.81 -17.18 -9.16
C GLN A 38 -1.20 -15.88 -8.62
N ALA A 39 -0.47 -15.16 -9.46
CA ALA A 39 0.06 -13.85 -9.16
C ALA A 39 -0.29 -12.87 -10.27
N ILE A 40 -0.79 -11.70 -9.89
CA ILE A 40 -1.06 -10.59 -10.81
C ILE A 40 -0.07 -9.48 -10.46
N PHE A 41 0.70 -9.03 -11.46
CA PHE A 41 1.62 -7.91 -11.34
C PHE A 41 1.02 -6.70 -12.04
N CYS A 42 0.70 -5.68 -11.26
CA CYS A 42 0.24 -4.40 -11.78
C CYS A 42 1.44 -3.43 -11.78
N VAL A 43 2.04 -3.24 -12.93
CA VAL A 43 3.17 -2.33 -13.10
C VAL A 43 2.64 -0.98 -13.56
N ILE A 44 2.87 0.04 -12.74
CA ILE A 44 2.44 1.42 -13.01
C ILE A 44 3.68 2.22 -13.40
N PRO A 45 3.68 2.90 -14.56
CA PRO A 45 4.81 3.73 -14.93
C PRO A 45 5.02 4.86 -13.92
N ASP A 46 6.24 5.11 -13.51
CA ASP A 46 6.64 6.23 -12.66
C ASP A 46 6.77 7.52 -13.50
N SER A 47 5.72 7.84 -14.23
CA SER A 47 5.61 9.06 -15.02
C SER A 47 4.63 10.03 -14.36
N ASN A 48 4.83 11.34 -14.57
CA ASN A 48 3.88 12.36 -14.14
C ASN A 48 2.51 12.27 -14.86
N ASP A 49 2.37 11.34 -15.79
CA ASP A 49 1.12 11.10 -16.51
C ASP A 49 0.22 10.18 -15.66
N THR A 50 -0.69 10.81 -14.92
CA THR A 50 -1.71 10.14 -14.11
C THR A 50 -2.95 9.74 -14.90
N SER A 51 -2.96 9.93 -16.23
CA SER A 51 -4.13 9.72 -17.09
C SER A 51 -4.68 8.28 -17.03
N LEU A 52 -3.82 7.31 -16.76
CA LEU A 52 -4.18 5.89 -16.67
C LEU A 52 -4.43 5.38 -15.23
N ASN A 53 -4.26 6.20 -14.20
CA ASN A 53 -4.47 5.79 -12.81
C ASN A 53 -5.89 5.30 -12.53
N PHE A 54 -6.88 5.78 -13.30
CA PHE A 54 -8.24 5.29 -13.18
C PHE A 54 -8.38 3.79 -13.50
N LEU A 55 -7.56 3.24 -14.42
CA LEU A 55 -7.55 1.80 -14.71
C LEU A 55 -7.10 0.98 -13.51
N VAL A 56 -6.10 1.48 -12.78
CA VAL A 56 -5.63 0.87 -11.54
C VAL A 56 -6.72 0.89 -10.48
N GLY A 57 -7.42 2.03 -10.34
CA GLY A 57 -8.57 2.15 -9.43
C GLY A 57 -9.71 1.21 -9.80
N MET A 58 -10.00 1.04 -11.09
CA MET A 58 -10.98 0.06 -11.57
C MET A 58 -10.55 -1.37 -11.27
N LEU A 59 -9.29 -1.73 -11.54
CA LEU A 59 -8.74 -3.05 -11.25
C LEU A 59 -8.90 -3.40 -9.77
N TYR A 60 -8.44 -2.55 -8.87
CA TYR A 60 -8.56 -2.81 -7.43
C TYR A 60 -10.01 -2.83 -6.96
N THR A 61 -10.86 -1.93 -7.46
CA THR A 61 -12.28 -1.93 -7.12
C THR A 61 -12.95 -3.25 -7.50
N GLN A 62 -12.73 -3.73 -8.73
CA GLN A 62 -13.28 -5.01 -9.20
C GLN A 62 -12.68 -6.19 -8.46
N ALA A 63 -11.36 -6.20 -8.23
CA ALA A 63 -10.69 -7.26 -7.49
C ALA A 63 -11.24 -7.39 -6.06
N PHE A 64 -11.41 -6.27 -5.34
CA PHE A 64 -12.01 -6.30 -4.00
C PHE A 64 -13.47 -6.75 -4.03
N GLN A 65 -14.27 -6.27 -4.97
CA GLN A 65 -15.66 -6.69 -5.12
C GLN A 65 -15.76 -8.19 -5.34
N GLU A 66 -14.96 -8.74 -6.25
CA GLU A 66 -14.96 -10.16 -6.58
C GLU A 66 -14.47 -11.01 -5.39
N LEU A 67 -13.37 -10.63 -4.76
CA LEU A 67 -12.81 -11.34 -3.59
C LEU A 67 -13.81 -11.38 -2.43
N TYR A 68 -14.47 -10.27 -2.13
CA TYR A 68 -15.48 -10.21 -1.06
C TYR A 68 -16.72 -10.98 -1.42
N TYR A 69 -17.21 -10.87 -2.67
CA TYR A 69 -18.35 -11.65 -3.15
C TYR A 69 -18.08 -13.16 -3.02
N ARG A 70 -16.92 -13.61 -3.49
CA ARG A 70 -16.56 -15.04 -3.41
C ARG A 70 -16.41 -15.50 -1.98
N ALA A 71 -15.69 -14.76 -1.15
CA ALA A 71 -15.55 -15.11 0.25
C ALA A 71 -16.94 -15.25 0.92
N ASP A 72 -17.82 -14.26 0.77
CA ASP A 72 -19.07 -14.17 1.53
C ASP A 72 -20.18 -15.02 0.93
N LYS A 73 -20.29 -15.11 -0.41
CA LYS A 73 -21.43 -15.74 -1.08
C LYS A 73 -21.13 -17.14 -1.58
N VAL A 74 -19.89 -17.41 -1.98
CA VAL A 74 -19.49 -18.72 -2.54
C VAL A 74 -18.91 -19.62 -1.48
N HIS A 75 -18.03 -19.08 -0.60
CA HIS A 75 -17.23 -19.88 0.36
C HIS A 75 -17.64 -19.70 1.83
N GLY A 76 -18.79 -19.13 2.12
CA GLY A 76 -19.31 -19.05 3.49
C GLY A 76 -18.46 -18.17 4.43
N GLY A 77 -17.78 -17.16 3.90
CA GLY A 77 -17.07 -16.14 4.66
C GLY A 77 -15.53 -16.17 4.55
N ARG A 78 -14.95 -17.17 3.84
CA ARG A 78 -13.49 -17.30 3.77
C ARG A 78 -13.02 -17.94 2.46
N LEU A 79 -12.10 -17.28 1.77
CA LEU A 79 -11.50 -17.82 0.54
C LEU A 79 -10.68 -19.10 0.81
N PRO A 80 -10.71 -20.08 -0.11
CA PRO A 80 -9.94 -21.33 0.04
C PRO A 80 -8.43 -21.11 -0.06
N VAL A 81 -7.98 -20.21 -0.93
CA VAL A 81 -6.58 -19.83 -1.07
C VAL A 81 -6.36 -18.43 -0.52
N PRO A 82 -5.39 -18.23 0.40
CA PRO A 82 -5.11 -16.90 0.93
C PRO A 82 -4.62 -15.96 -0.18
N VAL A 83 -5.16 -14.74 -0.19
CA VAL A 83 -4.76 -13.69 -1.12
C VAL A 83 -3.98 -12.61 -0.40
N ARG A 84 -2.77 -12.32 -0.87
CA ARG A 84 -1.94 -11.23 -0.36
C ARG A 84 -1.87 -10.12 -1.38
N LEU A 85 -2.24 -8.93 -0.96
CA LEU A 85 -2.08 -7.68 -1.69
C LEU A 85 -0.77 -7.04 -1.22
N LEU A 86 0.17 -6.83 -2.13
CA LEU A 86 1.42 -6.15 -1.86
C LEU A 86 1.40 -4.81 -2.58
N PHE A 87 1.28 -3.73 -1.80
CA PHE A 87 1.26 -2.37 -2.30
C PHE A 87 2.63 -1.74 -2.10
N ASP A 88 3.46 -1.83 -3.12
CA ASP A 88 4.68 -1.07 -3.20
C ASP A 88 4.34 0.39 -3.57
N GLU A 89 4.89 1.35 -2.84
CA GLU A 89 4.51 2.76 -2.95
C GLU A 89 3.00 3.02 -2.83
N PHE A 90 2.40 2.56 -1.75
CA PHE A 90 0.97 2.64 -1.48
C PHE A 90 0.35 4.02 -1.71
N ALA A 91 1.11 5.09 -1.51
CA ALA A 91 0.65 6.46 -1.72
C ALA A 91 0.27 6.75 -3.18
N ASN A 92 0.83 6.02 -4.14
CA ASN A 92 0.61 6.21 -5.57
C ASN A 92 -0.47 5.27 -6.14
N VAL A 93 -1.00 4.36 -5.31
CA VAL A 93 -2.01 3.41 -5.74
C VAL A 93 -3.40 4.02 -5.65
N ALA A 94 -4.15 3.98 -6.75
CA ALA A 94 -5.56 4.34 -6.75
C ALA A 94 -6.38 3.24 -6.05
N LEU A 95 -6.80 3.50 -4.82
CA LEU A 95 -7.54 2.55 -3.99
C LEU A 95 -9.06 2.73 -4.18
N PRO A 96 -9.86 1.67 -3.93
CA PRO A 96 -11.30 1.80 -3.86
C PRO A 96 -11.74 2.68 -2.70
N ASP A 97 -12.87 3.36 -2.85
CA ASP A 97 -13.47 4.15 -1.80
C ASP A 97 -13.73 3.31 -0.54
N GLY A 98 -13.38 3.85 0.62
CA GLY A 98 -13.56 3.16 1.91
C GLY A 98 -12.60 2.01 2.14
N TYR A 99 -11.39 2.06 1.56
CA TYR A 99 -10.35 1.03 1.74
C TYR A 99 -10.10 0.69 3.21
N GLU A 100 -10.15 1.65 4.14
CA GLU A 100 -9.97 1.41 5.57
C GLU A 100 -11.00 0.42 6.13
N ARG A 101 -12.24 0.43 5.62
CA ARG A 101 -13.29 -0.53 6.01
C ARG A 101 -13.02 -1.91 5.43
N LEU A 102 -12.54 -1.96 4.20
CA LEU A 102 -12.13 -3.22 3.57
C LEU A 102 -10.99 -3.84 4.38
N GLN A 103 -9.94 -3.08 4.67
CA GLN A 103 -8.79 -3.57 5.42
C GLN A 103 -9.20 -4.16 6.79
N ALA A 104 -10.10 -3.50 7.50
CA ALA A 104 -10.57 -3.97 8.81
C ALA A 104 -11.23 -5.36 8.77
N THR A 105 -11.75 -5.79 7.63
CA THR A 105 -12.49 -7.04 7.46
C THR A 105 -11.78 -8.09 6.60
N MET A 106 -10.61 -7.78 6.05
CA MET A 106 -9.83 -8.68 5.18
C MET A 106 -9.46 -9.99 5.85
N ARG A 107 -9.02 -9.94 7.10
CA ARG A 107 -8.49 -11.11 7.84
C ARG A 107 -9.49 -12.28 7.89
N SER A 108 -10.76 -12.01 8.18
CA SER A 108 -11.79 -13.05 8.24
C SER A 108 -11.97 -13.76 6.90
N ARG A 109 -11.76 -13.05 5.80
CA ARG A 109 -11.93 -13.52 4.42
C ARG A 109 -10.70 -14.18 3.82
N ASN A 110 -9.65 -14.37 4.60
CA ASN A 110 -8.35 -14.90 4.14
C ASN A 110 -7.61 -13.94 3.19
N LEU A 111 -7.84 -12.64 3.37
CA LEU A 111 -7.16 -11.56 2.65
C LEU A 111 -6.13 -10.91 3.57
N MET A 112 -5.00 -10.54 3.02
CA MET A 112 -3.91 -9.86 3.71
C MET A 112 -3.41 -8.70 2.85
N ALA A 113 -3.06 -7.58 3.47
CA ALA A 113 -2.42 -6.46 2.79
C ALA A 113 -1.05 -6.18 3.42
N THR A 114 -0.06 -5.98 2.56
CA THR A 114 1.24 -5.41 2.93
C THR A 114 1.33 -4.04 2.27
N ILE A 115 1.50 -3.01 3.09
CA ILE A 115 1.53 -1.62 2.67
C ILE A 115 2.95 -1.11 2.86
N ILE A 116 3.56 -0.57 1.81
CA ILE A 116 4.88 0.05 1.86
C ILE A 116 4.73 1.55 1.60
N LEU A 117 5.33 2.34 2.47
CA LEU A 117 5.28 3.80 2.47
C LEU A 117 6.68 4.36 2.70
N GLN A 118 6.98 5.48 2.11
CA GLN A 118 8.23 6.20 2.35
C GLN A 118 8.21 6.92 3.71
N ASN A 119 7.02 7.40 4.15
CA ASN A 119 6.83 8.08 5.42
C ASN A 119 5.36 8.09 5.84
N ILE A 120 5.11 8.41 7.11
CA ILE A 120 3.76 8.46 7.68
C ILE A 120 2.95 9.65 7.14
N SER A 121 3.59 10.73 6.72
CA SER A 121 2.90 11.90 6.16
C SER A 121 2.11 11.54 4.91
N GLN A 122 2.59 10.60 4.09
CA GLN A 122 1.84 10.07 2.95
C GLN A 122 0.52 9.43 3.39
N LEU A 123 0.55 8.62 4.45
CA LEU A 123 -0.67 7.99 4.97
C LEU A 123 -1.66 9.01 5.52
N LYS A 124 -1.15 10.02 6.24
CA LYS A 124 -1.97 11.13 6.75
C LYS A 124 -2.63 11.94 5.63
N ALA A 125 -1.91 12.16 4.53
CA ALA A 125 -2.45 12.85 3.36
C ALA A 125 -3.59 12.06 2.70
N LEU A 126 -3.46 10.73 2.59
CA LEU A 126 -4.46 9.85 1.98
C LEU A 126 -5.72 9.69 2.84
N PHE A 127 -5.56 9.44 4.14
CA PHE A 127 -6.65 9.01 5.01
C PHE A 127 -7.06 10.04 6.05
N LYS A 128 -6.40 11.21 6.07
CA LYS A 128 -6.71 12.29 7.03
C LYS A 128 -6.86 11.75 8.47
N ASP A 129 -8.04 11.89 9.05
CA ASP A 129 -8.31 11.50 10.44
C ASP A 129 -8.36 9.97 10.65
N SER A 130 -8.51 9.16 9.59
CA SER A 130 -8.60 7.69 9.69
C SER A 130 -7.27 6.95 9.50
N TRP A 131 -6.16 7.67 9.29
CA TRP A 131 -4.84 7.08 9.02
C TRP A 131 -4.34 6.12 10.12
N GLU A 132 -4.63 6.43 11.39
CA GLU A 132 -4.26 5.57 12.52
C GLU A 132 -4.99 4.22 12.47
N GLY A 133 -6.22 4.21 11.94
CA GLY A 133 -6.98 2.99 11.74
C GLY A 133 -6.29 2.02 10.75
N ILE A 134 -5.63 2.55 9.72
CA ILE A 134 -4.86 1.74 8.77
C ILE A 134 -3.72 1.01 9.47
N ILE A 135 -2.95 1.71 10.31
CA ILE A 135 -1.86 1.10 11.07
C ILE A 135 -2.42 0.19 12.17
N GLY A 136 -3.47 0.62 12.86
CA GLY A 136 -4.12 -0.17 13.93
C GLY A 136 -4.69 -1.51 13.46
N ASN A 137 -5.04 -1.64 12.19
CA ASN A 137 -5.48 -2.89 11.56
C ASN A 137 -4.32 -3.79 11.12
N ALA A 138 -3.07 -3.31 11.15
CA ALA A 138 -1.90 -4.11 10.84
C ALA A 138 -1.46 -4.91 12.08
N ASP A 139 -1.09 -6.17 11.90
CA ASP A 139 -0.53 -7.01 12.96
C ASP A 139 0.97 -6.77 13.16
N ALA A 140 1.66 -6.27 12.15
CA ALA A 140 3.08 -5.95 12.19
C ALA A 140 3.35 -4.56 11.59
N PHE A 141 4.28 -3.82 12.19
CA PHE A 141 4.82 -2.58 11.69
C PHE A 141 6.34 -2.70 11.61
N LEU A 142 6.89 -2.54 10.41
CA LEU A 142 8.32 -2.64 10.15
C LEU A 142 8.85 -1.26 9.76
N TYR A 143 9.80 -0.73 10.54
CA TYR A 143 10.51 0.49 10.25
C TYR A 143 11.90 0.19 9.70
N LEU A 144 12.16 0.67 8.48
CA LEU A 144 13.40 0.44 7.74
C LEU A 144 14.34 1.65 7.71
N GLY A 145 14.02 2.67 8.50
CA GLY A 145 14.74 3.94 8.46
C GLY A 145 14.02 4.99 7.59
N GLY A 146 14.48 6.22 7.65
CA GLY A 146 13.94 7.35 6.90
C GLY A 146 14.42 8.68 7.46
N ASN A 147 14.08 9.79 6.81
CA ASN A 147 14.53 11.13 7.21
C ASN A 147 13.35 12.07 7.59
N GLU A 148 12.13 11.53 7.72
CA GLU A 148 10.95 12.34 7.96
C GLU A 148 10.61 12.39 9.46
N GLN A 149 10.53 13.61 10.02
CA GLN A 149 10.43 13.86 11.44
C GLN A 149 9.17 13.27 12.08
N SER A 150 8.01 13.33 11.41
CA SER A 150 6.77 12.80 12.00
C SER A 150 6.79 11.29 12.12
N THR A 151 7.51 10.60 11.22
CA THR A 151 7.76 9.15 11.27
C THR A 151 8.65 8.81 12.46
N HIS A 152 9.75 9.54 12.68
CA HIS A 152 10.63 9.30 13.83
C HIS A 152 9.89 9.46 15.15
N LYS A 153 9.09 10.52 15.27
CA LYS A 153 8.28 10.77 16.47
C LYS A 153 7.28 9.63 16.68
N TYR A 154 6.59 9.22 15.66
CA TYR A 154 5.61 8.13 15.74
C TYR A 154 6.24 6.81 16.15
N VAL A 155 7.38 6.44 15.56
CA VAL A 155 8.13 5.22 15.92
C VAL A 155 8.60 5.28 17.38
N SER A 156 9.14 6.41 17.82
CA SER A 156 9.54 6.62 19.23
C SER A 156 8.37 6.42 20.19
N GLU A 157 7.19 6.97 19.87
CA GLU A 157 5.96 6.82 20.66
C GLU A 157 5.49 5.35 20.71
N LEU A 158 5.57 4.62 19.57
CA LEU A 158 5.22 3.18 19.51
C LEU A 158 6.16 2.31 20.33
N LEU A 159 7.44 2.64 20.40
CA LEU A 159 8.43 1.93 21.21
C LEU A 159 8.16 2.08 22.72
N GLY A 160 7.51 3.18 23.11
CA GLY A 160 7.15 3.44 24.50
C GLY A 160 8.33 3.93 25.33
N LYS A 161 8.22 3.74 26.66
CA LYS A 161 9.18 4.26 27.65
C LYS A 161 9.73 3.15 28.51
N GLU A 162 10.99 3.33 28.92
CA GLU A 162 11.66 2.55 29.97
C GLU A 162 11.88 3.38 31.23
N THR A 163 12.00 2.72 32.35
CA THR A 163 12.37 3.37 33.62
C THR A 163 13.88 3.31 33.77
N ILE A 164 14.51 4.46 33.79
CA ILE A 164 15.94 4.58 34.04
C ILE A 164 16.22 5.16 35.45
N GLN A 165 17.32 4.73 36.03
CA GLN A 165 17.81 5.24 37.30
C GLN A 165 18.84 6.35 37.05
N VAL A 166 18.49 7.58 37.38
CA VAL A 166 19.40 8.70 37.29
C VAL A 166 19.95 9.06 38.68
N GLN A 167 21.27 9.10 38.77
CA GLN A 167 21.97 9.51 39.97
C GLN A 167 22.47 10.94 39.82
N SER A 168 22.00 11.80 40.67
CA SER A 168 22.51 13.16 40.80
C SER A 168 23.48 13.25 41.96
N VAL A 169 24.70 13.69 41.71
CA VAL A 169 25.74 13.91 42.70
C VAL A 169 25.94 15.42 42.85
N SER A 170 25.68 15.95 44.05
CA SER A 170 25.98 17.32 44.40
C SER A 170 27.13 17.34 45.39
N GLN A 171 28.24 18.00 45.04
CA GLN A 171 29.40 18.15 45.88
C GLN A 171 29.65 19.66 46.10
N SER A 172 29.53 20.11 47.34
CA SER A 172 29.91 21.47 47.74
C SER A 172 31.36 21.50 48.24
N LYS A 173 32.21 22.30 47.61
CA LYS A 173 33.59 22.54 48.01
C LYS A 173 33.63 23.77 48.92
N GLY A 174 33.56 23.57 50.24
CA GLY A 174 33.68 24.62 51.27
C GLY A 174 34.28 24.04 52.54
N ARG A 175 34.57 24.92 53.56
CA ARG A 175 35.15 24.52 54.82
C ARG A 175 34.32 23.50 55.62
N SER A 176 33.07 23.26 55.17
CA SER A 176 32.13 22.25 55.65
C SER A 176 31.50 21.51 54.46
N GLY A 177 32.35 20.92 53.61
CA GLY A 177 31.93 20.28 52.40
C GLY A 177 30.87 19.20 52.66
N SER A 178 29.76 19.26 51.89
CA SER A 178 28.74 18.21 51.91
C SER A 178 28.72 17.43 50.59
N TYR A 179 28.55 16.12 50.70
CA TYR A 179 28.34 15.21 49.59
C TYR A 179 26.92 14.65 49.69
N SER A 180 26.12 14.93 48.65
CA SER A 180 24.77 14.37 48.54
C SER A 180 24.65 13.59 47.29
N LYS A 181 24.17 12.34 47.41
CA LYS A 181 23.84 11.47 46.28
C LYS A 181 22.35 11.19 46.30
N SER A 182 21.64 11.71 45.30
CA SER A 182 20.21 11.43 45.10
C SER A 182 20.02 10.50 43.93
N THR A 183 19.15 9.51 44.10
CA THR A 183 18.79 8.56 43.09
C THR A 183 17.32 8.75 42.75
N GLN A 184 17.02 8.99 41.49
CA GLN A 184 15.65 9.16 41.01
C GLN A 184 15.38 8.17 39.89
N LEU A 185 14.15 7.62 39.88
CA LEU A 185 13.63 6.83 38.77
C LEU A 185 12.86 7.74 37.83
N ILE A 186 13.27 7.83 36.60
CA ILE A 186 12.61 8.63 35.55
C ILE A 186 12.23 7.76 34.37
N GLY A 187 11.03 8.03 33.79
CA GLY A 187 10.64 7.44 32.53
C GLY A 187 11.39 8.11 31.39
N ARG A 188 12.11 7.35 30.55
CA ARG A 188 12.76 7.80 29.33
C ARG A 188 12.12 7.08 28.16
N GLU A 189 11.96 7.72 27.00
CA GLU A 189 11.63 7.02 25.76
C GLU A 189 12.68 5.95 25.48
N LEU A 190 12.22 4.76 25.09
CA LEU A 190 13.13 3.62 24.79
C LEU A 190 14.14 4.01 23.70
N MET A 191 13.65 4.72 22.69
CA MET A 191 14.46 5.47 21.72
C MET A 191 13.81 6.82 21.49
N THR A 192 14.58 7.89 21.65
CA THR A 192 14.11 9.25 21.32
C THR A 192 13.95 9.39 19.80
N PRO A 193 13.16 10.36 19.29
CA PRO A 193 13.05 10.61 17.85
C PRO A 193 14.39 10.81 17.15
N ASP A 194 15.37 11.42 17.85
CA ASP A 194 16.72 11.62 17.32
C ASP A 194 17.49 10.29 17.22
N GLU A 195 17.33 9.40 18.19
CA GLU A 195 17.93 8.06 18.16
C GLU A 195 17.30 7.19 17.06
N VAL A 196 15.98 7.30 16.86
CA VAL A 196 15.29 6.65 15.73
C VAL A 196 15.81 7.16 14.39
N ARG A 197 16.05 8.48 14.26
CA ARG A 197 16.64 9.08 13.05
C ARG A 197 18.05 8.59 12.78
N MET A 198 18.83 8.34 13.83
CA MET A 198 20.21 7.88 13.75
C MET A 198 20.35 6.34 13.71
N LEU A 199 19.25 5.60 13.55
CA LEU A 199 19.29 4.15 13.43
C LEU A 199 20.24 3.76 12.27
N ASP A 200 21.16 2.81 12.53
CA ASP A 200 22.08 2.30 11.50
C ASP A 200 21.25 1.75 10.31
N ASN A 201 21.67 2.12 9.09
CA ASN A 201 20.97 1.72 7.86
C ASN A 201 20.89 0.20 7.67
N ARG A 202 21.73 -0.58 8.35
CA ARG A 202 21.67 -2.05 8.32
C ARG A 202 20.59 -2.61 9.21
N LEU A 203 20.04 -1.81 10.14
CA LEU A 203 19.06 -2.25 11.13
C LEU A 203 17.63 -1.87 10.72
N ALA A 204 16.70 -2.65 11.23
CA ALA A 204 15.27 -2.42 11.16
C ALA A 204 14.64 -2.57 12.53
N ILE A 205 13.52 -1.89 12.77
CA ILE A 205 12.70 -2.04 13.97
C ILE A 205 11.40 -2.75 13.58
N LEU A 206 11.14 -3.89 14.20
CA LEU A 206 9.92 -4.66 14.02
C LEU A 206 9.06 -4.59 15.28
N LEU A 207 7.81 -4.17 15.11
CA LEU A 207 6.78 -4.21 16.14
C LEU A 207 5.70 -5.22 15.69
N VAL A 208 5.42 -6.18 16.52
CA VAL A 208 4.37 -7.19 16.31
C VAL A 208 3.37 -7.07 17.44
N ARG A 209 2.09 -7.13 17.13
CA ARG A 209 1.03 -7.05 18.13
C ARG A 209 1.18 -8.10 19.21
N GLY A 210 1.28 -7.66 20.47
CA GLY A 210 1.42 -8.54 21.64
C GLY A 210 2.85 -8.93 21.96
N GLU A 211 3.83 -8.52 21.16
CA GLU A 211 5.25 -8.79 21.38
C GLU A 211 6.04 -7.52 21.73
N LYS A 212 7.21 -7.71 22.32
CA LYS A 212 8.14 -6.60 22.54
C LYS A 212 8.77 -6.15 21.23
N PRO A 213 9.09 -4.87 21.08
CA PRO A 213 9.84 -4.38 19.93
C PRO A 213 11.15 -5.14 19.72
N VAL A 214 11.48 -5.41 18.46
CA VAL A 214 12.73 -6.10 18.07
C VAL A 214 13.51 -5.19 17.14
N ILE A 215 14.82 -5.08 17.39
CA ILE A 215 15.78 -4.48 16.43
C ILE A 215 16.62 -5.61 15.89
N ASP A 216 16.72 -5.73 14.56
CA ASP A 216 17.50 -6.76 13.88
C ASP A 216 18.09 -6.24 12.58
N GLU A 217 19.03 -6.98 12.03
CA GLU A 217 19.65 -6.65 10.74
C GLU A 217 18.66 -6.86 9.60
N LYS A 218 18.69 -5.93 8.64
CA LYS A 218 17.97 -6.09 7.38
C LYS A 218 18.52 -7.29 6.61
N TYR A 219 17.63 -8.02 5.96
CA TYR A 219 18.03 -9.13 5.12
C TYR A 219 18.92 -8.65 3.95
N GLU A 220 20.05 -9.30 3.77
CA GLU A 220 20.95 -9.04 2.65
C GLU A 220 20.39 -9.65 1.36
N LEU A 221 19.84 -8.81 0.50
CA LEU A 221 19.13 -9.24 -0.72
C LEU A 221 19.98 -10.14 -1.61
N MET A 222 21.29 -9.85 -1.71
CA MET A 222 22.22 -10.63 -2.54
C MET A 222 22.44 -12.06 -2.06
N ARG A 223 22.01 -12.38 -0.84
CA ARG A 223 22.03 -13.75 -0.29
C ARG A 223 20.73 -14.51 -0.54
N HIS A 224 19.74 -13.90 -1.20
CA HIS A 224 18.47 -14.58 -1.44
C HIS A 224 18.69 -15.76 -2.40
N PRO A 225 18.15 -16.98 -2.13
CA PRO A 225 18.36 -18.16 -2.97
C PRO A 225 17.96 -17.95 -4.43
N ASN A 226 16.92 -17.15 -4.68
CA ASN A 226 16.42 -16.86 -6.03
C ASN A 226 16.99 -15.58 -6.63
N ILE A 227 18.10 -15.05 -6.11
CA ILE A 227 18.69 -13.80 -6.64
C ILE A 227 19.02 -13.94 -8.13
N HIS A 228 19.42 -15.14 -8.57
CA HIS A 228 19.77 -15.46 -9.94
C HIS A 228 18.58 -15.35 -10.93
N GLU A 229 17.33 -15.30 -10.42
CA GLU A 229 16.11 -15.08 -11.22
C GLU A 229 15.79 -13.59 -11.41
N THR A 230 16.57 -12.70 -10.81
CA THR A 230 16.38 -11.26 -10.87
C THR A 230 17.47 -10.59 -11.70
N GLU A 231 17.23 -9.36 -12.12
CA GLU A 231 18.23 -8.54 -12.82
C GLU A 231 19.52 -8.40 -12.01
N TYR A 232 19.43 -8.25 -10.68
CA TYR A 232 20.59 -8.18 -9.78
C TYR A 232 21.44 -9.46 -9.80
N GLY A 233 20.82 -10.60 -10.07
CA GLY A 233 21.50 -11.88 -10.23
C GLY A 233 21.85 -12.22 -11.67
N GLY A 234 21.62 -11.31 -12.63
CA GLY A 234 21.96 -11.45 -14.03
C GLY A 234 20.90 -12.13 -14.90
N ALA A 235 19.65 -12.28 -14.39
CA ALA A 235 18.56 -12.76 -15.22
C ALA A 235 18.24 -11.78 -16.36
N ALA A 236 17.88 -12.32 -17.53
CA ALA A 236 17.39 -11.50 -18.62
C ALA A 236 16.03 -10.86 -18.24
N PRO A 237 15.76 -9.62 -18.67
CA PRO A 237 14.47 -8.98 -18.45
C PRO A 237 13.33 -9.86 -19.01
N TYR A 238 12.20 -9.89 -18.27
CA TYR A 238 11.02 -10.58 -18.76
C TYR A 238 10.49 -9.91 -20.04
N VAL A 239 10.33 -10.68 -21.10
CA VAL A 239 9.75 -10.21 -22.36
C VAL A 239 8.29 -10.61 -22.40
N HIS A 240 7.40 -9.62 -22.43
CA HIS A 240 5.97 -9.85 -22.62
C HIS A 240 5.75 -10.46 -24.02
N HIS A 241 5.12 -11.64 -24.09
CA HIS A 241 4.86 -12.29 -25.35
C HIS A 241 3.92 -11.45 -26.23
N ALA A 242 4.31 -11.26 -27.49
CA ALA A 242 3.50 -10.57 -28.50
C ALA A 242 2.12 -11.24 -28.74
N ALA A 243 1.95 -12.50 -28.35
CA ALA A 243 0.68 -13.23 -28.43
C ALA A 243 -0.46 -12.63 -27.58
N CYS A 244 -0.16 -11.76 -26.61
CA CYS A 244 -1.18 -11.02 -25.85
C CYS A 244 -1.53 -9.66 -26.49
N ILE A 245 -0.91 -9.32 -27.62
CA ILE A 245 -1.22 -8.08 -28.36
C ILE A 245 -2.28 -8.46 -29.40
N TYR A 246 -3.54 -8.37 -29.02
CA TYR A 246 -4.62 -8.40 -30.01
C TYR A 246 -4.47 -7.19 -30.93
N ALA A 247 -4.50 -7.41 -32.23
CA ALA A 247 -4.52 -6.30 -33.17
C ALA A 247 -5.80 -5.47 -32.94
N VAL A 248 -5.71 -4.15 -33.10
CA VAL A 248 -6.89 -3.26 -32.96
C VAL A 248 -8.00 -3.68 -33.93
N ASP A 249 -7.63 -4.29 -35.04
CA ASP A 249 -8.54 -4.82 -36.08
C ASP A 249 -9.37 -6.03 -35.61
N ASP A 250 -8.99 -6.70 -34.51
CA ASP A 250 -9.74 -7.82 -33.92
C ASP A 250 -10.83 -7.37 -32.93
N LEU A 251 -11.00 -6.05 -32.72
CA LEU A 251 -12.05 -5.53 -31.88
C LEU A 251 -13.40 -5.65 -32.59
N PRO A 252 -14.47 -6.15 -31.90
CA PRO A 252 -15.79 -6.30 -32.49
C PRO A 252 -16.48 -4.96 -32.84
N PHE A 253 -15.85 -3.84 -32.52
CA PHE A 253 -16.36 -2.49 -32.77
C PHE A 253 -15.33 -1.65 -33.52
N THR A 254 -15.65 -1.20 -34.72
CA THR A 254 -14.92 -0.17 -35.43
C THR A 254 -15.53 1.19 -35.10
N PHE A 255 -14.72 2.27 -35.05
CA PHE A 255 -15.21 3.65 -34.81
C PHE A 255 -16.21 4.15 -35.85
N GLU A 256 -16.27 3.52 -37.01
CA GLU A 256 -17.28 3.83 -38.03
C GLU A 256 -18.71 3.50 -37.55
N THR A 257 -18.89 2.49 -36.69
CA THR A 257 -20.20 2.16 -36.12
C THR A 257 -20.68 3.13 -35.03
N LEU A 258 -19.79 3.94 -34.45
CA LEU A 258 -20.19 4.96 -33.47
C LEU A 258 -20.78 6.22 -34.11
N ASN A 259 -20.54 6.46 -35.40
CA ASN A 259 -21.14 7.56 -36.15
C ASN A 259 -22.60 7.30 -36.54
N GLU A 260 -23.09 6.05 -36.39
CA GLU A 260 -24.47 5.65 -36.66
C GLU A 260 -25.37 5.64 -35.41
N ILE A 261 -24.93 6.18 -34.29
CA ILE A 261 -25.82 6.37 -33.14
C ILE A 261 -26.78 7.50 -33.50
N GLU A 262 -27.98 7.15 -33.95
CA GLU A 262 -29.10 8.08 -34.05
C GLU A 262 -29.34 8.66 -32.63
N VAL A 263 -29.14 9.97 -32.52
CA VAL A 263 -29.57 10.73 -31.34
C VAL A 263 -31.09 10.71 -31.35
N LEU A 264 -31.70 9.82 -30.58
CA LEU A 264 -33.15 9.89 -30.32
C LEU A 264 -33.40 11.23 -29.60
N GLU A 265 -33.85 12.23 -30.31
CA GLU A 265 -34.43 13.42 -29.70
C GLU A 265 -35.67 12.95 -28.90
N LEU A 266 -35.56 13.01 -27.60
CA LEU A 266 -36.73 12.90 -26.72
C LEU A 266 -37.60 14.14 -26.97
N GLU A 267 -38.67 14.02 -27.74
CA GLU A 267 -39.70 15.01 -27.80
C GLU A 267 -40.18 15.33 -26.39
N GLU A 268 -39.99 16.54 -25.94
CA GLU A 268 -40.62 17.10 -24.75
C GLU A 268 -42.13 17.08 -24.99
N SER A 269 -42.82 16.08 -24.51
CA SER A 269 -44.30 16.15 -24.38
C SER A 269 -44.62 16.92 -23.10
N LEU A 270 -45.21 18.06 -23.29
CA LEU A 270 -45.85 18.98 -22.35
C LEU A 270 -46.77 18.27 -21.34
#